data_4050288c74b2ff5e617d3b1cc413fecd
#
_entry.id   4050288c74b2ff5e617d3b1cc413fecd
#
_cell.length_a   1.000
_cell.length_b   1.000
_cell.length_c   1.000
_cell.angle_alpha   90.00
_cell.angle_beta   90.00
_cell.angle_gamma   90.00
#
_symmetry.space_group_name_H-M   'P 1'
#
loop_
_entity.id
_entity.type
_entity.pdbx_description
1 polymer ?
#
loop_
_entity_poly.entity_id
_entity_poly.type
_entity_poly.pdbx_seq_one_letter_code
_entity_poly.pdbx_strand_id
1 'polypeptide(L)'
;MKTHKYILAGCCLLLLGATASCEKDLDLYSQDVISEPVYFASAEDFKRYANQFYYGLPTFNADDDMSDITKPTGFNNVSNSSYIAGTTDGTWDGAYSAIRYINYGLERCATAPDELKNDIKVYEAEMKFFRAYQYFNLLKRFGGVPLIEKTLTLEDKDLLYGPRDSRETIAAFIKKNLDEAIPELPLESAISADDKGRISKGAAEAMKARFSLFEGTWRKYHGLQGADA
;
A
#
# COMPACT_ATOMS: atom_id res chain seq x y z
N MET A 1 -68.08 -13.12 30.73
CA MET A 1 -67.51 -12.01 29.95
C MET A 1 -66.25 -11.31 30.57
N LYS A 2 -66.08 -11.33 31.87
CA LYS A 2 -64.89 -10.69 32.50
C LYS A 2 -63.60 -11.49 32.36
N THR A 3 -63.60 -12.80 32.37
CA THR A 3 -62.45 -13.68 32.26
C THR A 3 -61.73 -13.64 30.90
N HIS A 4 -62.48 -13.46 29.79
CA HIS A 4 -61.86 -13.32 28.45
C HIS A 4 -61.02 -12.06 28.27
N LYS A 5 -61.35 -10.97 28.92
CA LYS A 5 -60.58 -9.71 28.87
C LYS A 5 -59.23 -9.84 29.55
N TYR A 6 -59.11 -10.58 30.63
CA TYR A 6 -57.84 -10.79 31.32
C TYR A 6 -56.94 -11.76 30.57
N ILE A 7 -57.50 -12.74 29.88
CA ILE A 7 -56.74 -13.66 29.02
C ILE A 7 -56.15 -12.94 27.80
N LEU A 8 -56.95 -12.08 27.16
CA LEU A 8 -56.49 -11.25 26.04
C LEU A 8 -55.40 -10.25 26.46
N ALA A 9 -55.55 -9.60 27.62
CA ALA A 9 -54.55 -8.68 28.16
C ALA A 9 -53.24 -9.40 28.52
N GLY A 10 -53.31 -10.62 29.08
CA GLY A 10 -52.12 -11.45 29.36
C GLY A 10 -51.39 -11.90 28.11
N CYS A 11 -52.09 -12.28 27.05
CA CYS A 11 -51.50 -12.62 25.76
C CYS A 11 -50.83 -11.41 25.09
N CYS A 12 -51.45 -10.22 25.14
CA CYS A 12 -50.82 -9.00 24.60
C CYS A 12 -49.57 -8.58 25.36
N LEU A 13 -49.52 -8.75 26.69
CA LEU A 13 -48.30 -8.47 27.48
C LEU A 13 -47.15 -9.45 27.17
N LEU A 14 -47.48 -10.71 26.94
CA LEU A 14 -46.49 -11.74 26.54
C LEU A 14 -45.95 -11.51 25.13
N LEU A 15 -46.75 -11.04 24.20
CA LEU A 15 -46.32 -10.68 22.84
C LEU A 15 -45.46 -9.43 22.80
N LEU A 16 -45.69 -8.44 23.67
CA LEU A 16 -44.85 -7.24 23.77
C LEU A 16 -43.47 -7.55 24.42
N GLY A 17 -43.34 -8.57 25.25
CA GLY A 17 -42.06 -9.01 25.83
C GLY A 17 -41.16 -9.77 24.86
N ALA A 18 -41.71 -10.32 23.76
CA ALA A 18 -40.94 -11.09 22.79
C ALA A 18 -40.23 -10.22 21.73
N THR A 19 -40.45 -8.91 21.69
CA THR A 19 -39.78 -8.00 20.76
C THR A 19 -38.48 -7.37 21.28
N ALA A 20 -38.06 -7.68 22.51
CA ALA A 20 -36.74 -7.35 23.00
C ALA A 20 -35.70 -8.38 22.47
N SER A 21 -35.57 -8.45 21.15
CA SER A 21 -34.53 -9.20 20.49
C SER A 21 -33.19 -8.50 20.76
N CYS A 22 -32.24 -9.22 21.31
CA CYS A 22 -30.88 -8.73 21.53
C CYS A 22 -30.23 -8.43 20.19
N GLU A 23 -30.19 -7.17 19.76
CA GLU A 23 -29.42 -6.72 18.57
C GLU A 23 -27.93 -7.07 18.66
N LYS A 24 -27.40 -7.20 19.85
CA LYS A 24 -25.97 -7.50 20.08
C LYS A 24 -25.51 -8.91 19.68
N ASP A 25 -26.41 -9.88 19.57
CA ASP A 25 -26.03 -11.25 19.18
C ASP A 25 -26.06 -11.50 17.66
N LEU A 26 -26.47 -10.50 16.86
CA LEU A 26 -26.48 -10.59 15.41
C LEU A 26 -25.17 -10.08 14.78
N ASP A 27 -24.37 -9.32 15.50
CA ASP A 27 -23.04 -8.86 15.08
C ASP A 27 -21.94 -9.87 15.50
N LEU A 28 -22.16 -11.14 15.23
CA LEU A 28 -21.14 -12.16 15.40
C LEU A 28 -20.06 -12.00 14.32
N TYR A 29 -18.97 -11.34 14.67
CA TYR A 29 -17.75 -11.41 13.86
C TYR A 29 -17.27 -12.87 13.83
N SER A 30 -16.99 -13.38 12.64
CA SER A 30 -16.42 -14.72 12.49
C SER A 30 -15.14 -14.82 13.33
N GLN A 31 -15.09 -15.76 14.27
CA GLN A 31 -13.88 -15.98 15.08
C GLN A 31 -12.74 -16.61 14.28
N ASP A 32 -13.05 -17.16 13.12
CA ASP A 32 -12.09 -17.83 12.22
C ASP A 32 -11.53 -16.90 11.14
N VAL A 33 -12.09 -15.68 10.99
CA VAL A 33 -11.59 -14.67 10.07
C VAL A 33 -11.34 -13.39 10.86
N ILE A 34 -10.12 -12.89 10.80
CA ILE A 34 -9.76 -11.62 11.43
C ILE A 34 -10.61 -10.53 10.79
N SER A 35 -11.64 -10.06 11.51
CA SER A 35 -12.52 -9.00 11.03
C SER A 35 -11.84 -7.64 11.16
N GLU A 36 -12.11 -6.76 10.22
CA GLU A 36 -11.50 -5.42 10.09
C GLU A 36 -11.50 -4.59 11.40
N PRO A 37 -12.55 -4.57 12.23
CA PRO A 37 -12.56 -3.79 13.47
C PRO A 37 -11.58 -4.26 14.55
N VAL A 38 -11.07 -5.48 14.44
CA VAL A 38 -10.19 -6.10 15.47
C VAL A 38 -8.73 -6.13 15.04
N TYR A 39 -8.46 -6.01 13.73
CA TYR A 39 -7.11 -6.26 13.19
C TYR A 39 -6.09 -5.16 13.55
N PHE A 40 -6.46 -3.90 13.57
CA PHE A 40 -5.56 -2.77 13.82
C PHE A 40 -5.68 -2.22 15.25
N ALA A 41 -5.73 -3.12 16.23
CA ALA A 41 -5.94 -2.78 17.64
C ALA A 41 -4.63 -2.49 18.41
N SER A 42 -3.47 -2.91 17.89
CA SER A 42 -2.17 -2.77 18.54
C SER A 42 -1.07 -2.40 17.56
N ALA A 43 0.04 -1.84 18.06
CA ALA A 43 1.22 -1.54 17.22
C ALA A 43 1.79 -2.80 16.53
N GLU A 44 1.68 -3.97 17.17
CA GLU A 44 2.12 -5.24 16.59
C GLU A 44 1.29 -5.63 15.36
N ASP A 45 0.01 -5.27 15.30
CA ASP A 45 -0.84 -5.54 14.14
C ASP A 45 -0.39 -4.69 12.94
N PHE A 46 -0.05 -3.42 13.15
CA PHE A 46 0.54 -2.56 12.12
C PHE A 46 1.89 -3.09 11.65
N LYS A 47 2.72 -3.60 12.58
CA LYS A 47 3.99 -4.26 12.25
C LYS A 47 3.76 -5.47 11.34
N ARG A 48 2.85 -6.36 11.71
CA ARG A 48 2.49 -7.54 10.92
C ARG A 48 1.95 -7.15 9.55
N TYR A 49 1.12 -6.12 9.51
CA TYR A 49 0.61 -5.60 8.25
C TYR A 49 1.71 -5.06 7.34
N ALA A 50 2.66 -4.31 7.88
CA ALA A 50 3.80 -3.78 7.13
C ALA A 50 4.73 -4.89 6.59
N ASN A 51 4.83 -6.04 7.27
CA ASN A 51 5.71 -7.14 6.89
C ASN A 51 5.41 -7.68 5.47
N GLN A 52 4.16 -7.64 5.01
CA GLN A 52 3.79 -8.14 3.69
C GLN A 52 4.50 -7.40 2.53
N PHE A 53 4.88 -6.14 2.73
CA PHE A 53 5.47 -5.33 1.67
C PHE A 53 6.95 -5.66 1.41
N TYR A 54 7.61 -6.32 2.35
CA TYR A 54 9.00 -6.76 2.21
C TYR A 54 9.18 -7.85 1.15
N TYR A 55 8.14 -8.66 0.87
CA TYR A 55 8.17 -9.64 -0.23
C TYR A 55 8.29 -9.00 -1.62
N GLY A 56 7.96 -7.72 -1.76
CA GLY A 56 8.10 -6.96 -3.01
C GLY A 56 9.49 -6.37 -3.24
N LEU A 57 10.44 -6.56 -2.32
CA LEU A 57 11.81 -6.11 -2.51
C LEU A 57 12.54 -7.01 -3.52
N PRO A 58 13.43 -6.44 -4.37
CA PRO A 58 14.12 -7.23 -5.37
C PRO A 58 15.06 -8.23 -4.69
N THR A 59 15.03 -9.44 -5.18
CA THR A 59 16.10 -10.42 -4.97
C THR A 59 17.24 -10.16 -5.94
N PHE A 60 18.36 -10.85 -5.78
CA PHE A 60 19.42 -10.81 -6.78
C PHE A 60 18.85 -11.31 -8.12
N ASN A 61 18.91 -10.46 -9.12
CA ASN A 61 18.55 -10.78 -10.49
C ASN A 61 19.68 -10.38 -11.42
N ALA A 62 20.10 -11.29 -12.27
CA ALA A 62 21.07 -11.02 -13.32
C ALA A 62 20.32 -10.41 -14.53
N ASP A 63 20.01 -9.10 -14.45
CA ASP A 63 19.25 -8.38 -15.51
C ASP A 63 20.06 -8.19 -16.81
N ASP A 64 21.32 -8.66 -16.85
CA ASP A 64 22.18 -8.59 -18.02
C ASP A 64 21.65 -9.43 -19.20
N ASP A 65 20.73 -10.35 -18.92
CA ASP A 65 20.05 -11.15 -19.95
C ASP A 65 19.28 -10.31 -20.98
N MET A 66 18.92 -9.08 -20.63
CA MET A 66 18.18 -8.14 -21.49
C MET A 66 19.13 -7.16 -22.21
N SER A 67 20.43 -7.37 -22.10
CA SER A 67 21.46 -6.57 -22.76
C SER A 67 22.12 -7.37 -23.88
N ASP A 68 23.00 -6.73 -24.64
CA ASP A 68 23.89 -7.36 -25.62
C ASP A 68 25.19 -7.90 -24.99
N ILE A 69 25.37 -7.71 -23.68
CA ILE A 69 26.56 -8.16 -22.93
C ILE A 69 26.47 -9.64 -22.59
N THR A 70 25.26 -10.11 -22.22
CA THR A 70 25.02 -11.50 -21.85
C THR A 70 23.94 -12.10 -22.71
N LYS A 71 24.26 -13.24 -23.34
CA LYS A 71 23.28 -13.99 -24.16
C LYS A 71 22.72 -15.15 -23.33
N PRO A 72 21.43 -15.16 -22.98
CA PRO A 72 20.76 -16.32 -22.39
C PRO A 72 20.73 -17.48 -23.39
N THR A 73 20.55 -18.69 -22.90
CA THR A 73 20.44 -19.90 -23.74
C THR A 73 19.19 -19.91 -24.62
N GLY A 74 18.22 -19.02 -24.33
CA GLY A 74 16.98 -18.84 -25.09
C GLY A 74 16.96 -17.53 -25.89
N PHE A 75 15.91 -17.36 -26.65
CA PHE A 75 15.63 -16.12 -27.39
C PHE A 75 15.18 -15.04 -26.43
N ASN A 76 15.84 -13.88 -26.47
CA ASN A 76 15.39 -12.67 -25.76
C ASN A 76 14.79 -11.69 -26.78
N ASN A 77 13.52 -11.38 -26.62
CA ASN A 77 12.77 -10.52 -27.54
C ASN A 77 13.28 -9.05 -27.54
N VAL A 78 13.91 -8.61 -26.46
CA VAL A 78 14.50 -7.27 -26.38
C VAL A 78 15.78 -7.21 -27.20
N SER A 79 16.70 -8.16 -27.01
CA SER A 79 17.98 -8.21 -27.70
C SER A 79 17.85 -8.43 -29.22
N ASN A 80 16.81 -9.14 -29.67
CA ASN A 80 16.56 -9.40 -31.09
C ASN A 80 15.61 -8.40 -31.74
N SER A 81 15.21 -7.34 -31.03
CA SER A 81 14.29 -6.30 -31.51
C SER A 81 12.89 -6.80 -31.91
N SER A 82 12.45 -7.94 -31.37
CA SER A 82 11.11 -8.48 -31.62
C SER A 82 10.11 -8.22 -30.48
N TYR A 83 10.48 -7.39 -29.50
CA TYR A 83 9.60 -7.06 -28.38
C TYR A 83 8.38 -6.25 -28.87
N ILE A 84 7.20 -6.77 -28.59
CA ILE A 84 5.92 -6.10 -28.82
C ILE A 84 5.29 -5.87 -27.44
N ALA A 85 4.93 -4.62 -27.15
CA ALA A 85 4.24 -4.29 -25.90
C ALA A 85 2.89 -5.03 -25.84
N GLY A 86 2.68 -5.78 -24.76
CA GLY A 86 1.40 -6.43 -24.49
C GLY A 86 0.33 -5.46 -24.01
N THR A 87 -0.91 -5.94 -23.96
CA THR A 87 -2.05 -5.20 -23.38
C THR A 87 -2.08 -5.25 -21.86
N THR A 88 -1.30 -6.15 -21.26
CA THR A 88 -1.16 -6.34 -19.80
C THR A 88 0.33 -6.38 -19.45
N ASP A 89 0.65 -5.94 -18.23
CA ASP A 89 2.01 -5.98 -17.70
C ASP A 89 1.98 -6.31 -16.21
N GLY A 90 2.62 -7.42 -15.83
CA GLY A 90 2.64 -7.89 -14.44
C GLY A 90 3.30 -6.89 -13.46
N THR A 91 4.19 -6.03 -13.95
CA THR A 91 4.76 -4.95 -13.11
C THR A 91 3.71 -3.91 -12.77
N TRP A 92 2.84 -3.56 -13.74
CA TRP A 92 1.73 -2.65 -13.51
C TRP A 92 0.75 -3.23 -12.50
N ASP A 93 0.26 -4.44 -12.75
CA ASP A 93 -0.76 -5.09 -11.92
C ASP A 93 -0.25 -5.32 -10.49
N GLY A 94 0.99 -5.81 -10.35
CA GLY A 94 1.62 -6.04 -9.05
C GLY A 94 1.86 -4.76 -8.27
N ALA A 95 2.32 -3.69 -8.93
CA ALA A 95 2.56 -2.41 -8.27
C ALA A 95 1.25 -1.78 -7.77
N TYR A 96 0.19 -1.74 -8.59
CA TYR A 96 -1.10 -1.18 -8.15
C TYR A 96 -1.80 -2.03 -7.11
N SER A 97 -1.64 -3.35 -7.16
CA SER A 97 -2.08 -4.22 -6.06
C SER A 97 -1.39 -3.86 -4.74
N ALA A 98 -0.06 -3.73 -4.76
CA ALA A 98 0.70 -3.33 -3.57
C ALA A 98 0.30 -1.93 -3.09
N ILE A 99 0.17 -0.95 -4.00
CA ILE A 99 -0.25 0.43 -3.69
C ILE A 99 -1.61 0.44 -3.00
N ARG A 100 -2.57 -0.38 -3.45
CA ARG A 100 -3.88 -0.50 -2.81
C ARG A 100 -3.76 -0.94 -1.35
N TYR A 101 -3.00 -2.00 -1.07
CA TYR A 101 -2.80 -2.47 0.30
C TYR A 101 -2.02 -1.45 1.15
N ILE A 102 -1.03 -0.76 0.58
CA ILE A 102 -0.29 0.28 1.29
C ILE A 102 -1.21 1.45 1.64
N ASN A 103 -2.03 1.92 0.70
CA ASN A 103 -2.98 3.01 0.96
C ASN A 103 -3.97 2.62 2.05
N TYR A 104 -4.51 1.40 2.01
CA TYR A 104 -5.37 0.88 3.07
C TYR A 104 -4.68 0.92 4.45
N GLY A 105 -3.44 0.45 4.55
CA GLY A 105 -2.69 0.52 5.81
C GLY A 105 -2.44 1.94 6.29
N LEU A 106 -2.13 2.87 5.39
CA LEU A 106 -1.95 4.29 5.71
C LEU A 106 -3.26 4.95 6.19
N GLU A 107 -4.41 4.59 5.60
CA GLU A 107 -5.73 5.03 6.08
C GLU A 107 -6.01 4.51 7.49
N ARG A 108 -5.61 3.27 7.81
CA ARG A 108 -5.73 2.73 9.18
C ARG A 108 -4.79 3.46 10.16
N CYS A 109 -3.56 3.80 9.76
CA CYS A 109 -2.69 4.63 10.58
C CYS A 109 -3.32 6.01 10.88
N ALA A 110 -3.93 6.63 9.86
CA ALA A 110 -4.57 7.93 10.04
C ALA A 110 -5.76 7.89 11.00
N THR A 111 -6.51 6.80 11.03
CA THR A 111 -7.69 6.60 11.90
C THR A 111 -7.38 5.90 13.22
N ALA A 112 -6.12 5.53 13.47
CA ALA A 112 -5.71 4.88 14.72
C ALA A 112 -5.93 5.80 15.93
N PRO A 113 -6.25 5.23 17.12
CA PRO A 113 -6.32 5.96 18.37
C PRO A 113 -5.04 6.76 18.65
N ASP A 114 -5.18 7.93 19.26
CA ASP A 114 -4.04 8.82 19.51
C ASP A 114 -2.94 8.16 20.38
N GLU A 115 -3.33 7.25 21.26
CA GLU A 115 -2.41 6.48 22.11
C GLU A 115 -1.47 5.58 21.30
N LEU A 116 -1.93 5.11 20.14
CA LEU A 116 -1.14 4.22 19.27
C LEU A 116 -0.27 4.97 18.26
N LYS A 117 -0.61 6.22 17.93
CA LYS A 117 0.04 6.95 16.83
C LYS A 117 1.54 7.03 16.96
N ASN A 118 2.05 7.18 18.18
CA ASN A 118 3.48 7.28 18.40
C ASN A 118 4.21 5.95 18.18
N ASP A 119 3.54 4.84 18.54
CA ASP A 119 4.12 3.49 18.43
C ASP A 119 4.04 2.93 17.00
N ILE A 120 3.09 3.40 16.19
CA ILE A 120 2.89 2.94 14.81
C ILE A 120 3.59 3.79 13.75
N LYS A 121 4.13 4.95 14.09
CA LYS A 121 4.73 5.90 13.14
C LYS A 121 5.87 5.29 12.31
N VAL A 122 6.63 4.36 12.88
CA VAL A 122 7.69 3.65 12.15
C VAL A 122 7.10 2.76 11.06
N TYR A 123 5.98 2.09 11.32
CA TYR A 123 5.31 1.23 10.33
C TYR A 123 4.58 2.05 9.27
N GLU A 124 4.04 3.21 9.64
CA GLU A 124 3.54 4.20 8.68
C GLU A 124 4.65 4.68 7.75
N ALA A 125 5.83 4.99 8.30
CA ALA A 125 7.00 5.40 7.52
C ALA A 125 7.48 4.29 6.57
N GLU A 126 7.51 3.04 7.02
CA GLU A 126 7.81 1.90 6.15
C GLU A 126 6.81 1.77 5.00
N MET A 127 5.51 1.92 5.26
CA MET A 127 4.49 1.90 4.23
C MET A 127 4.65 3.05 3.22
N LYS A 128 4.99 4.27 3.68
CA LYS A 128 5.31 5.39 2.79
C LYS A 128 6.56 5.09 1.94
N PHE A 129 7.60 4.50 2.53
CA PHE A 129 8.77 4.04 1.79
C PHE A 129 8.38 3.04 0.69
N PHE A 130 7.59 2.01 1.00
CA PHE A 130 7.16 1.01 0.03
C PHE A 130 6.25 1.61 -1.04
N ARG A 131 5.41 2.59 -0.72
CA ARG A 131 4.61 3.31 -1.71
C ARG A 131 5.49 4.07 -2.70
N ALA A 132 6.50 4.79 -2.20
CA ALA A 132 7.50 5.44 -3.04
C ALA A 132 8.24 4.45 -3.93
N TYR A 133 8.63 3.29 -3.39
CA TYR A 133 9.30 2.22 -4.12
C TYR A 133 8.44 1.69 -5.28
N GLN A 134 7.15 1.43 -5.05
CA GLN A 134 6.25 0.96 -6.11
C GLN A 134 6.07 2.01 -7.20
N TYR A 135 5.84 3.28 -6.83
CA TYR A 135 5.75 4.36 -7.82
C TYR A 135 7.06 4.58 -8.57
N PHE A 136 8.21 4.39 -7.94
CA PHE A 136 9.49 4.46 -8.64
C PHE A 136 9.65 3.33 -9.68
N ASN A 137 9.20 2.13 -9.37
CA ASN A 137 9.19 1.03 -10.34
C ASN A 137 8.26 1.32 -11.52
N LEU A 138 7.07 1.86 -11.26
CA LEU A 138 6.15 2.32 -12.30
C LEU A 138 6.75 3.44 -13.15
N LEU A 139 7.35 4.44 -12.52
CA LEU A 139 7.97 5.59 -13.19
C LEU A 139 9.10 5.17 -14.14
N LYS A 140 9.96 4.23 -13.70
CA LYS A 140 11.06 3.71 -14.52
C LYS A 140 10.55 3.02 -15.79
N ARG A 141 9.45 2.28 -15.69
CA ARG A 141 8.96 1.43 -16.76
C ARG A 141 7.94 2.12 -17.67
N PHE A 142 7.05 2.94 -17.09
CA PHE A 142 5.90 3.50 -17.80
C PHE A 142 5.91 5.03 -17.91
N GLY A 143 6.82 5.70 -17.21
CA GLY A 143 6.81 7.17 -17.11
C GLY A 143 5.66 7.68 -16.24
N GLY A 144 4.82 8.57 -16.78
CA GLY A 144 3.59 9.01 -16.10
C GLY A 144 2.59 7.87 -15.96
N VAL A 145 1.94 7.79 -14.80
CA VAL A 145 0.97 6.75 -14.43
C VAL A 145 -0.13 7.38 -13.56
N PRO A 146 -1.31 6.75 -13.40
CA PRO A 146 -2.33 7.25 -12.48
C PRO A 146 -1.82 7.34 -11.04
N LEU A 147 -1.99 8.50 -10.40
CA LEU A 147 -1.63 8.71 -9.00
C LEU A 147 -2.81 8.33 -8.11
N ILE A 148 -2.66 7.26 -7.35
CA ILE A 148 -3.68 6.73 -6.44
C ILE A 148 -3.16 6.83 -5.00
N GLU A 149 -3.72 7.76 -4.23
CA GLU A 149 -3.30 8.05 -2.86
C GLU A 149 -4.22 7.43 -1.79
N LYS A 150 -5.31 6.80 -2.20
CA LYS A 150 -6.33 6.20 -1.32
C LYS A 150 -6.75 4.81 -1.79
N THR A 151 -7.46 4.11 -0.92
CA THR A 151 -8.15 2.87 -1.31
C THR A 151 -9.34 3.21 -2.21
N LEU A 152 -9.30 2.76 -3.48
CA LEU A 152 -10.37 3.03 -4.43
C LEU A 152 -11.58 2.14 -4.20
N THR A 153 -12.75 2.74 -4.41
CA THR A 153 -14.05 2.09 -4.52
C THR A 153 -14.57 2.15 -5.96
N LEU A 154 -15.65 1.44 -6.27
CA LEU A 154 -16.28 1.47 -7.60
C LEU A 154 -16.90 2.85 -7.96
N GLU A 155 -17.01 3.74 -6.98
CA GLU A 155 -17.54 5.09 -7.16
C GLU A 155 -16.45 6.08 -7.62
N ASP A 156 -15.18 5.74 -7.46
CA ASP A 156 -14.03 6.57 -7.83
C ASP A 156 -13.71 6.50 -9.34
N LYS A 157 -14.74 6.68 -10.18
CA LYS A 157 -14.65 6.48 -11.62
C LYS A 157 -13.61 7.35 -12.30
N ASP A 158 -13.45 8.59 -11.83
CA ASP A 158 -12.49 9.54 -12.39
C ASP A 158 -11.02 9.10 -12.17
N LEU A 159 -10.75 8.39 -11.07
CA LEU A 159 -9.43 7.80 -10.80
C LEU A 159 -9.27 6.43 -11.47
N LEU A 160 -10.35 5.64 -11.54
CA LEU A 160 -10.31 4.30 -12.15
C LEU A 160 -10.14 4.35 -13.67
N TYR A 161 -10.71 5.35 -14.33
CA TYR A 161 -10.76 5.48 -15.79
C TYR A 161 -10.15 6.79 -16.30
N GLY A 162 -9.50 7.55 -15.40
CA GLY A 162 -8.86 8.81 -15.72
C GLY A 162 -7.57 8.67 -16.53
N PRO A 163 -7.03 9.78 -17.05
CA PRO A 163 -5.76 9.78 -17.71
C PRO A 163 -4.60 9.49 -16.74
N ARG A 164 -3.44 9.20 -17.28
CA ARG A 164 -2.21 9.12 -16.49
C ARG A 164 -1.80 10.50 -16.01
N ASP A 165 -1.28 10.58 -14.79
CA ASP A 165 -0.60 11.77 -14.29
C ASP A 165 0.76 11.94 -14.94
N SER A 166 1.28 13.15 -14.90
CA SER A 166 2.57 13.47 -15.49
C SER A 166 3.72 12.79 -14.74
N ARG A 167 4.84 12.62 -15.43
CA ARG A 167 6.07 12.13 -14.82
C ARG A 167 6.48 13.01 -13.63
N GLU A 168 6.34 14.34 -13.77
CA GLU A 168 6.65 15.31 -12.73
C GLU A 168 5.81 15.10 -11.47
N THR A 169 4.51 14.89 -11.65
CA THR A 169 3.59 14.62 -10.54
C THR A 169 4.01 13.37 -9.78
N ILE A 170 4.32 12.30 -10.50
CA ILE A 170 4.75 11.05 -9.89
C ILE A 170 6.10 11.19 -9.20
N ALA A 171 7.07 11.88 -9.82
CA ALA A 171 8.37 12.12 -9.23
C ALA A 171 8.28 12.96 -7.94
N ALA A 172 7.46 14.02 -7.94
CA ALA A 172 7.20 14.81 -6.75
C ALA A 172 6.55 13.98 -5.63
N PHE A 173 5.62 13.09 -5.98
CA PHE A 173 4.97 12.20 -5.03
C PHE A 173 5.93 11.17 -4.41
N ILE A 174 6.82 10.57 -5.21
CA ILE A 174 7.86 9.67 -4.72
C ILE A 174 8.75 10.40 -3.70
N LYS A 175 9.24 11.59 -4.06
CA LYS A 175 10.08 12.41 -3.18
C LYS A 175 9.36 12.73 -1.88
N LYS A 176 8.11 13.20 -1.95
CA LYS A 176 7.27 13.51 -0.78
C LYS A 176 7.17 12.31 0.20
N ASN A 177 6.84 11.12 -0.32
CA ASN A 177 6.73 9.93 0.53
C ASN A 177 8.05 9.57 1.22
N LEU A 178 9.19 9.70 0.52
CA LEU A 178 10.51 9.46 1.12
C LEU A 178 10.88 10.54 2.13
N ASP A 179 10.56 11.82 1.86
CA ASP A 179 10.81 12.93 2.78
C ASP A 179 10.00 12.79 4.08
N GLU A 180 8.79 12.28 4.00
CA GLU A 180 7.95 11.99 5.16
C GLU A 180 8.38 10.72 5.90
N ALA A 181 8.89 9.71 5.21
CA ALA A 181 9.30 8.45 5.82
C ALA A 181 10.64 8.55 6.57
N ILE A 182 11.65 9.19 5.96
CA ILE A 182 13.04 9.22 6.46
C ILE A 182 13.16 9.68 7.92
N PRO A 183 12.50 10.76 8.39
CA PRO A 183 12.63 11.22 9.77
C PRO A 183 12.13 10.20 10.80
N GLU A 184 11.13 9.39 10.46
CA GLU A 184 10.46 8.46 11.37
C GLU A 184 11.06 7.05 11.36
N LEU A 185 11.95 6.76 10.41
CA LEU A 185 12.64 5.48 10.32
C LEU A 185 13.84 5.41 11.29
N PRO A 186 14.09 4.24 11.92
CA PRO A 186 15.19 4.05 12.83
C PRO A 186 16.54 4.05 12.11
N LEU A 187 17.61 4.43 12.84
CA LEU A 187 18.96 4.12 12.40
C LEU A 187 19.18 2.60 12.41
N GLU A 188 20.03 2.10 11.52
CA GLU A 188 20.36 0.66 11.44
C GLU A 188 20.84 0.10 12.79
N SER A 189 21.62 0.88 13.54
CA SER A 189 22.12 0.51 14.86
C SER A 189 21.04 0.42 15.95
N ALA A 190 19.88 1.04 15.72
CA ALA A 190 18.75 1.03 16.64
C ALA A 190 17.74 -0.09 16.35
N ILE A 191 17.89 -0.81 15.23
CA ILE A 191 17.03 -1.93 14.86
C ILE A 191 17.41 -3.13 15.72
N SER A 192 16.43 -3.73 16.40
CA SER A 192 16.63 -4.91 17.24
C SER A 192 17.10 -6.12 16.44
N ALA A 193 17.69 -7.09 17.11
CA ALA A 193 18.14 -8.34 16.46
C ALA A 193 16.98 -9.09 15.75
N ASP A 194 15.79 -9.05 16.35
CA ASP A 194 14.59 -9.73 15.84
C ASP A 194 13.98 -8.99 14.63
N ASP A 195 14.28 -7.71 14.48
CA ASP A 195 13.78 -6.84 13.42
C ASP A 195 14.83 -6.56 12.32
N LYS A 196 15.97 -7.24 12.36
CA LYS A 196 17.00 -7.08 11.34
C LYS A 196 16.45 -7.31 9.93
N GLY A 197 16.80 -6.39 9.02
CA GLY A 197 16.30 -6.40 7.64
C GLY A 197 15.10 -5.48 7.42
N ARG A 198 14.55 -4.84 8.46
CA ARG A 198 13.56 -3.78 8.29
C ARG A 198 14.20 -2.53 7.70
N ILE A 199 13.36 -1.71 7.04
CA ILE A 199 13.82 -0.47 6.41
C ILE A 199 14.38 0.48 7.47
N SER A 200 15.66 0.80 7.35
CA SER A 200 16.32 1.80 8.16
C SER A 200 16.29 3.17 7.49
N LYS A 201 16.57 4.22 8.26
CA LYS A 201 16.76 5.57 7.76
C LYS A 201 17.79 5.61 6.62
N GLY A 202 18.93 4.93 6.80
CA GLY A 202 19.97 4.86 5.77
C GLY A 202 19.51 4.16 4.49
N ALA A 203 18.68 3.11 4.59
CA ALA A 203 18.10 2.45 3.43
C ALA A 203 17.16 3.40 2.65
N ALA A 204 16.34 4.18 3.35
CA ALA A 204 15.43 5.14 2.73
C ALA A 204 16.19 6.33 2.10
N GLU A 205 17.25 6.83 2.74
CA GLU A 205 18.15 7.85 2.17
C GLU A 205 18.85 7.34 0.91
N ALA A 206 19.35 6.11 0.92
CA ALA A 206 19.96 5.47 -0.26
C ALA A 206 18.95 5.32 -1.41
N MET A 207 17.71 4.93 -1.11
CA MET A 207 16.63 4.86 -2.08
C MET A 207 16.32 6.24 -2.67
N LYS A 208 16.24 7.28 -1.83
CA LYS A 208 16.02 8.66 -2.28
C LYS A 208 17.16 9.17 -3.17
N ALA A 209 18.41 8.87 -2.81
CA ALA A 209 19.57 9.22 -3.62
C ALA A 209 19.52 8.52 -4.99
N ARG A 210 19.21 7.21 -5.01
CA ARG A 210 19.05 6.43 -6.25
C ARG A 210 17.93 6.98 -7.14
N PHE A 211 16.79 7.29 -6.55
CA PHE A 211 15.66 7.90 -7.26
C PHE A 211 16.05 9.26 -7.86
N SER A 212 16.66 10.15 -7.05
CA SER A 212 17.06 11.50 -7.48
C SER A 212 18.08 11.45 -8.61
N LEU A 213 19.07 10.54 -8.52
CA LEU A 213 20.05 10.35 -9.59
C LEU A 213 19.40 9.85 -10.89
N PHE A 214 18.50 8.87 -10.78
CA PHE A 214 17.78 8.34 -11.94
C PHE A 214 16.93 9.43 -12.60
N GLU A 215 16.13 10.16 -11.83
CA GLU A 215 15.24 11.20 -12.38
C GLU A 215 16.03 12.39 -12.95
N GLY A 216 17.07 12.83 -12.27
CA GLY A 216 17.95 13.90 -12.75
C GLY A 216 18.65 13.55 -14.05
N THR A 217 19.21 12.33 -14.16
CA THR A 217 19.86 11.87 -15.39
C THR A 217 18.85 11.66 -16.52
N TRP A 218 17.67 11.09 -16.21
CA TRP A 218 16.61 10.92 -17.20
C TRP A 218 16.20 12.27 -17.82
N ARG A 219 15.95 13.29 -16.99
CA ARG A 219 15.61 14.65 -17.45
C ARG A 219 16.70 15.26 -18.29
N LYS A 220 17.95 15.14 -17.85
CA LYS A 220 19.12 15.64 -18.58
C LYS A 220 19.19 15.07 -19.99
N TYR A 221 19.03 13.77 -20.13
CA TYR A 221 19.15 13.10 -21.43
C TYR A 221 17.91 13.23 -22.33
N HIS A 222 16.77 13.57 -21.78
CA HIS A 222 15.54 13.80 -22.54
C HIS A 222 15.21 15.29 -22.74
N GLY A 223 16.14 16.19 -22.43
CA GLY A 223 15.99 17.62 -22.69
C GLY A 223 14.93 18.31 -21.85
N LEU A 224 14.47 17.73 -20.76
CA LEU A 224 13.54 18.36 -19.84
C LEU A 224 14.31 19.30 -18.91
N GLN A 225 14.05 20.59 -19.05
CA GLN A 225 14.63 21.61 -18.17
C GLN A 225 13.88 21.65 -16.83
N GLY A 226 14.63 22.02 -15.80
CA GLY A 226 14.07 22.32 -14.48
C GLY A 226 13.83 21.08 -13.64
N ALA A 227 14.92 20.57 -13.09
CA ALA A 227 14.82 19.73 -11.93
C ALA A 227 15.91 20.16 -10.97
N ASP A 228 15.55 20.98 -10.02
CA ASP A 228 16.18 20.92 -8.72
C ASP A 228 15.84 19.54 -8.15
N ALA A 229 16.65 18.57 -8.50
CA ALA A 229 16.56 17.19 -8.08
C ALA A 229 17.17 17.04 -6.68
#